data_bd65e1ab8febb8ebd15d2966a0a9d31b
#
_entry.id   bd65e1ab8febb8ebd15d2966a0a9d31b
#
_cell.length_a   1.000
_cell.length_b   1.000
_cell.length_c   1.000
_cell.angle_alpha   90.00
_cell.angle_beta   90.00
_cell.angle_gamma   90.00
#
_symmetry.space_group_name_H-M   'P 1'
#
loop_
_entity.id
_entity.type
_entity.pdbx_description
1 polymer ?
#
loop_
_entity_poly.entity_id
_entity_poly.type
_entity_poly.pdbx_seq_one_letter_code
_entity_poly.pdbx_strand_id
1 'polypeptide(L)'
;VLLTAQYPRGLGHTVPEIAELLPQVKEIAKMEFGCFGCEEFRTTLHALPGHRTTALLCGMESHICVMQTALGALESGYMVHVASDAVSARSDWNWRLGLERMESAGCVTSSTEMMMYELLRRSGTAHFKEMLQYIK
;
A
#
# COMPACT_ATOMS: atom_id res chain seq x y z
N VAL A 1 -5.22 -7.80 3.24
CA VAL A 1 -4.39 -6.64 3.59
C VAL A 1 -3.15 -7.13 4.30
N LEU A 2 -1.99 -6.52 4.04
CA LEU A 2 -0.75 -6.65 4.80
C LEU A 2 -0.46 -5.29 5.45
N LEU A 3 -0.31 -5.26 6.76
CA LEU A 3 -0.03 -4.06 7.53
C LEU A 3 1.40 -4.15 8.08
N THR A 4 2.20 -3.12 7.86
CA THR A 4 3.60 -3.10 8.30
C THR A 4 3.92 -1.85 9.10
N ALA A 5 4.77 -1.98 10.13
CA ALA A 5 5.27 -0.87 10.92
C ALA A 5 6.80 -0.90 10.99
N GLN A 6 7.41 0.28 10.79
CA GLN A 6 8.85 0.46 10.86
C GLN A 6 9.30 0.61 12.30
N TYR A 7 10.12 -0.32 12.81
CA TYR A 7 10.73 -0.24 14.14
C TYR A 7 9.75 0.25 15.23
N PRO A 8 8.66 -0.50 15.54
CA PRO A 8 7.59 -0.01 16.42
C PRO A 8 8.07 0.39 17.81
N ARG A 9 9.14 -0.25 18.32
CA ARG A 9 9.74 0.12 19.62
C ARG A 9 10.26 1.54 19.68
N GLY A 10 10.66 2.13 18.54
CA GLY A 10 11.21 3.48 18.47
C GLY A 10 10.27 4.48 17.81
N LEU A 11 9.47 4.05 16.83
CA LEU A 11 8.63 4.93 16.03
C LEU A 11 7.13 4.80 16.33
N GLY A 12 6.74 3.85 17.18
CA GLY A 12 5.35 3.56 17.49
C GLY A 12 4.73 2.55 16.53
N HIS A 13 3.57 2.03 16.94
CA HIS A 13 2.74 1.13 16.15
C HIS A 13 1.87 1.93 15.17
N THR A 14 1.15 1.20 14.31
CA THR A 14 0.11 1.79 13.46
C THR A 14 -0.88 2.60 14.29
N VAL A 15 -1.20 3.80 13.81
CA VAL A 15 -2.13 4.71 14.51
C VAL A 15 -3.51 4.07 14.70
N PRO A 16 -4.20 4.39 15.82
CA PRO A 16 -5.48 3.76 16.14
C PRO A 16 -6.51 3.87 15.03
N GLU A 17 -6.56 5.01 14.35
CA GLU A 17 -7.51 5.30 13.26
C GLU A 17 -7.40 4.30 12.09
N ILE A 18 -6.24 3.69 11.90
CA ILE A 18 -6.04 2.64 10.88
C ILE A 18 -6.17 1.26 11.51
N ALA A 19 -5.58 1.05 12.69
CA ALA A 19 -5.59 -0.26 13.34
C ALA A 19 -7.00 -0.74 13.67
N GLU A 20 -7.90 0.16 14.11
CA GLU A 20 -9.31 -0.13 14.42
C GLU A 20 -10.13 -0.55 13.18
N LEU A 21 -9.72 -0.12 11.98
CA LEU A 21 -10.34 -0.57 10.73
C LEU A 21 -9.86 -1.97 10.31
N LEU A 22 -8.78 -2.47 10.90
CA LEU A 22 -8.11 -3.72 10.52
C LEU A 22 -7.92 -4.68 11.71
N PRO A 23 -8.97 -4.94 12.54
CA PRO A 23 -8.82 -5.67 13.79
C PRO A 23 -8.34 -7.12 13.63
N GLN A 24 -8.49 -7.69 12.43
CA GLN A 24 -8.07 -9.06 12.11
C GLN A 24 -6.71 -9.12 11.39
N VAL A 25 -6.07 -7.97 11.14
CA VAL A 25 -4.80 -7.91 10.42
C VAL A 25 -3.66 -7.77 11.41
N LYS A 26 -2.77 -8.75 11.43
CA LYS A 26 -1.55 -8.68 12.25
C LYS A 26 -0.61 -7.64 11.66
N GLU A 27 -0.14 -6.72 12.50
CA GLU A 27 0.94 -5.80 12.16
C GLU A 27 2.28 -6.54 12.09
N ILE A 28 2.99 -6.39 10.98
CA ILE A 28 4.32 -6.93 10.76
C ILE A 28 5.35 -5.85 11.07
N ALA A 29 6.12 -6.04 12.14
CA ALA A 29 7.23 -5.17 12.48
C ALA A 29 8.42 -5.44 11.57
N LYS A 30 9.05 -4.39 11.03
CA LYS A 30 10.21 -4.54 10.16
C LYS A 30 11.30 -3.51 10.49
N MET A 31 12.54 -3.88 10.22
CA MET A 31 13.70 -2.99 10.31
C MET A 31 14.14 -2.50 8.94
N GLU A 32 13.94 -3.30 7.90
CA GLU A 32 14.18 -2.98 6.51
C GLU A 32 13.20 -1.92 6.02
N PHE A 33 13.64 -0.99 5.20
CA PHE A 33 12.74 0.02 4.66
C PHE A 33 11.74 -0.60 3.67
N GLY A 34 12.20 -1.36 2.69
CA GLY A 34 11.35 -2.11 1.78
C GLY A 34 10.81 -3.39 2.42
N CYS A 35 9.50 -3.65 2.27
CA CYS A 35 8.86 -4.82 2.88
C CYS A 35 9.43 -6.15 2.38
N PHE A 36 9.92 -6.21 1.15
CA PHE A 36 10.52 -7.41 0.58
C PHE A 36 11.85 -7.82 1.21
N GLY A 37 12.52 -6.95 1.97
CA GLY A 37 13.65 -7.28 2.83
C GLY A 37 13.24 -8.07 4.08
N CYS A 38 12.01 -7.91 4.56
CA CYS A 38 11.49 -8.53 5.77
C CYS A 38 11.02 -9.97 5.50
N GLU A 39 11.57 -10.93 6.23
CA GLU A 39 11.23 -12.36 6.06
C GLU A 39 9.77 -12.65 6.43
N GLU A 40 9.27 -12.09 7.54
CA GLU A 40 7.88 -12.26 7.97
C GLU A 40 6.90 -11.73 6.92
N PHE A 41 7.22 -10.59 6.29
CA PHE A 41 6.41 -10.04 5.21
C PHE A 41 6.35 -11.00 4.01
N ARG A 42 7.51 -11.50 3.55
CA ARG A 42 7.57 -12.43 2.41
C ARG A 42 6.79 -13.72 2.70
N THR A 43 6.97 -14.30 3.88
CA THR A 43 6.25 -15.50 4.30
C THR A 43 4.74 -15.28 4.31
N THR A 44 4.29 -14.16 4.87
CA THR A 44 2.88 -13.80 4.91
C THR A 44 2.31 -13.54 3.51
N LEU A 45 3.07 -12.86 2.65
CA LEU A 45 2.70 -12.59 1.26
C LEU A 45 2.55 -13.90 0.47
N HIS A 46 3.49 -14.84 0.62
CA HIS A 46 3.45 -16.14 -0.07
C HIS A 46 2.30 -17.03 0.40
N ALA A 47 1.79 -16.82 1.61
CA ALA A 47 0.61 -17.55 2.12
C ALA A 47 -0.72 -17.01 1.52
N LEU A 48 -0.70 -15.88 0.82
CA LEU A 48 -1.89 -15.38 0.13
C LEU A 48 -2.23 -16.23 -1.09
N PRO A 49 -3.52 -16.26 -1.51
CA PRO A 49 -3.92 -16.97 -2.72
C PRO A 49 -3.12 -16.53 -3.95
N GLY A 50 -2.54 -17.47 -4.69
CA GLY A 50 -1.62 -17.21 -5.80
C GLY A 50 -2.21 -16.47 -7.01
N HIS A 51 -3.53 -16.29 -7.08
CA HIS A 51 -4.18 -15.48 -8.11
C HIS A 51 -4.13 -13.97 -7.82
N ARG A 52 -3.61 -13.56 -6.67
CA ARG A 52 -3.42 -12.14 -6.30
C ARG A 52 -2.10 -11.66 -6.87
N THR A 53 -2.14 -11.10 -8.05
CA THR A 53 -0.98 -10.64 -8.82
C THR A 53 -0.82 -9.13 -8.84
N THR A 54 -1.71 -8.40 -8.18
CA THR A 54 -1.69 -6.93 -8.11
C THR A 54 -1.50 -6.48 -6.66
N ALA A 55 -0.56 -5.58 -6.45
CA ALA A 55 -0.31 -4.90 -5.19
C ALA A 55 -0.84 -3.46 -5.26
N LEU A 56 -1.71 -3.08 -4.31
CA LEU A 56 -2.14 -1.70 -4.10
C LEU A 56 -1.38 -1.17 -2.90
N LEU A 57 -0.60 -0.11 -3.09
CA LEU A 57 0.27 0.45 -2.06
C LEU A 57 -0.24 1.80 -1.56
N CYS A 58 -0.26 1.95 -0.23
CA CYS A 58 -0.50 3.21 0.47
C CYS A 58 0.40 3.30 1.71
N GLY A 59 0.49 4.47 2.33
CA GLY A 59 1.24 4.70 3.55
C GLY A 59 2.44 5.63 3.40
N MET A 60 3.43 5.49 4.25
CA MET A 60 4.58 6.41 4.29
C MET A 60 5.92 5.69 4.58
N GLU A 61 7.02 6.31 4.16
CA GLU A 61 7.12 7.51 3.33
C GLU A 61 7.26 7.11 1.86
N SER A 62 6.62 7.87 0.97
CA SER A 62 6.52 7.57 -0.47
C SER A 62 7.88 7.30 -1.12
N HIS A 63 8.91 8.09 -0.78
CA HIS A 63 10.27 8.04 -1.34
C HIS A 63 11.21 7.05 -0.63
N ILE A 64 10.75 6.38 0.44
CA ILE A 64 11.56 5.41 1.21
C ILE A 64 10.87 4.04 1.20
N CYS A 65 10.01 3.79 2.18
CA CYS A 65 9.42 2.46 2.39
C CYS A 65 8.46 2.06 1.27
N VAL A 66 7.61 3.00 0.85
CA VAL A 66 6.64 2.72 -0.23
C VAL A 66 7.38 2.45 -1.54
N MET A 67 8.31 3.32 -1.92
CA MET A 67 9.10 3.16 -3.15
C MET A 67 9.89 1.85 -3.16
N GLN A 68 10.63 1.54 -2.10
CA GLN A 68 11.41 0.30 -2.04
C GLN A 68 10.52 -0.94 -2.04
N THR A 69 9.34 -0.87 -1.43
CA THR A 69 8.36 -1.96 -1.47
C THR A 69 7.77 -2.11 -2.87
N ALA A 70 7.47 -1.02 -3.54
CA ALA A 70 6.98 -1.01 -4.92
C ALA A 70 7.98 -1.67 -5.88
N LEU A 71 9.26 -1.28 -5.79
CA LEU A 71 10.33 -1.88 -6.61
C LEU A 71 10.48 -3.38 -6.35
N GLY A 72 10.49 -3.80 -5.08
CA GLY A 72 10.56 -5.22 -4.73
C GLY A 72 9.32 -6.01 -5.19
N ALA A 73 8.14 -5.40 -5.22
CA ALA A 73 6.93 -6.01 -5.75
C ALA A 73 7.02 -6.20 -7.27
N LEU A 74 7.50 -5.19 -8.02
CA LEU A 74 7.74 -5.32 -9.46
C LEU A 74 8.75 -6.43 -9.77
N GLU A 75 9.87 -6.47 -9.06
CA GLU A 75 10.88 -7.53 -9.19
C GLU A 75 10.32 -8.92 -8.90
N SER A 76 9.32 -9.00 -8.02
CA SER A 76 8.61 -10.25 -7.68
C SER A 76 7.47 -10.57 -8.64
N GLY A 77 7.28 -9.82 -9.73
CA GLY A 77 6.30 -10.07 -10.79
C GLY A 77 4.89 -9.55 -10.50
N TYR A 78 4.71 -8.70 -9.48
CA TYR A 78 3.43 -8.06 -9.21
C TYR A 78 3.20 -6.87 -10.14
N MET A 79 1.95 -6.67 -10.55
CA MET A 79 1.47 -5.37 -11.02
C MET A 79 1.33 -4.46 -9.80
N VAL A 80 1.90 -3.26 -9.86
CA VAL A 80 1.93 -2.36 -8.69
C VAL A 80 1.18 -1.07 -8.99
N HIS A 81 0.16 -0.79 -8.18
CA HIS A 81 -0.55 0.48 -8.16
C HIS A 81 -0.23 1.23 -6.87
N VAL A 82 0.02 2.53 -6.99
CA VAL A 82 0.33 3.41 -5.87
C VAL A 82 -0.78 4.45 -5.74
N ALA A 83 -1.44 4.50 -4.59
CA ALA A 83 -2.46 5.50 -4.30
C ALA A 83 -1.78 6.83 -3.95
N SER A 84 -1.66 7.74 -4.92
CA SER A 84 -0.92 9.00 -4.78
C SER A 84 -1.47 9.93 -3.69
N ASP A 85 -2.76 9.85 -3.44
CA ASP A 85 -3.48 10.58 -2.39
C ASP A 85 -3.49 9.87 -1.02
N ALA A 86 -3.02 8.61 -0.98
CA ALA A 86 -2.88 7.81 0.24
C ALA A 86 -1.43 7.44 0.56
N VAL A 87 -0.47 8.07 -0.10
CA VAL A 87 0.95 8.05 0.28
C VAL A 87 1.41 9.44 0.67
N SER A 88 2.38 9.52 1.59
CA SER A 88 2.88 10.80 2.08
C SER A 88 4.39 10.78 2.27
N ALA A 89 4.99 11.95 2.40
CA ALA A 89 6.37 12.18 2.80
C ALA A 89 6.48 13.46 3.63
N ARG A 90 7.62 13.64 4.33
CA ARG A 90 7.90 14.82 5.15
C ARG A 90 8.06 16.12 4.34
N SER A 91 8.21 16.01 3.01
CA SER A 91 8.22 17.16 2.10
C SER A 91 7.54 16.81 0.78
N ASP A 92 6.89 17.78 0.17
CA ASP A 92 6.23 17.64 -1.13
C ASP A 92 7.22 17.23 -2.22
N TRP A 93 8.45 17.71 -2.14
CA TRP A 93 9.51 17.36 -3.07
C TRP A 93 9.82 15.85 -3.03
N ASN A 94 10.00 15.28 -1.84
CA ASN A 94 10.26 13.85 -1.69
C ASN A 94 9.04 13.00 -2.04
N TRP A 95 7.83 13.48 -1.73
CA TRP A 95 6.60 12.81 -2.13
C TRP A 95 6.53 12.69 -3.66
N ARG A 96 6.78 13.79 -4.36
CA ARG A 96 6.77 13.85 -5.82
C ARG A 96 7.85 12.97 -6.44
N LEU A 97 9.10 13.11 -5.99
CA LEU A 97 10.21 12.28 -6.50
C LEU A 97 9.98 10.78 -6.27
N GLY A 98 9.37 10.41 -5.13
CA GLY A 98 9.01 9.03 -4.84
C GLY A 98 8.02 8.48 -5.87
N LEU A 99 6.97 9.23 -6.20
CA LEU A 99 5.98 8.86 -7.21
C LEU A 99 6.61 8.78 -8.62
N GLU A 100 7.36 9.80 -9.03
CA GLU A 100 8.04 9.83 -10.33
C GLU A 100 9.01 8.64 -10.49
N ARG A 101 9.72 8.28 -9.43
CA ARG A 101 10.64 7.12 -9.43
C ARG A 101 9.90 5.79 -9.58
N MET A 102 8.77 5.63 -8.87
CA MET A 102 7.95 4.42 -8.96
C MET A 102 7.30 4.29 -10.34
N GLU A 103 6.74 5.37 -10.88
CA GLU A 103 6.16 5.40 -12.22
C GLU A 103 7.19 5.05 -13.30
N SER A 104 8.39 5.64 -13.22
CA SER A 104 9.50 5.33 -14.15
C SER A 104 9.98 3.87 -14.07
N ALA A 105 9.72 3.19 -12.96
CA ALA A 105 10.02 1.77 -12.78
C ALA A 105 8.90 0.83 -13.30
N GLY A 106 7.73 1.38 -13.66
CA GLY A 106 6.59 0.62 -14.17
C GLY A 106 5.43 0.46 -13.20
N CYS A 107 5.43 1.20 -12.08
CA CYS A 107 4.24 1.29 -11.24
C CYS A 107 3.17 2.16 -11.90
N VAL A 108 1.92 1.86 -11.62
CA VAL A 108 0.77 2.68 -12.01
C VAL A 108 0.46 3.65 -10.88
N THR A 109 0.61 4.95 -11.13
CA THR A 109 0.15 5.99 -10.21
C THR A 109 -1.35 6.20 -10.37
N SER A 110 -2.10 6.02 -9.30
CA SER A 110 -3.56 6.15 -9.26
C SER A 110 -3.98 6.98 -8.05
N SER A 111 -5.24 7.38 -7.99
CA SER A 111 -5.86 7.86 -6.75
C SER A 111 -6.64 6.73 -6.07
N THR A 112 -6.94 6.91 -4.78
CA THR A 112 -7.81 5.99 -4.05
C THR A 112 -9.15 5.81 -4.76
N GLU A 113 -9.75 6.92 -5.22
CA GLU A 113 -11.02 6.88 -5.95
C GLU A 113 -10.92 6.09 -7.25
N MET A 114 -9.88 6.28 -8.06
CA MET A 114 -9.66 5.50 -9.28
C MET A 114 -9.61 4.00 -8.97
N MET A 115 -8.81 3.58 -7.98
CA MET A 115 -8.69 2.18 -7.58
C MET A 115 -10.03 1.60 -7.11
N MET A 116 -10.82 2.36 -6.34
CA MET A 116 -12.14 1.93 -5.88
C MET A 116 -13.09 1.69 -7.05
N TYR A 117 -13.15 2.59 -8.02
CA TYR A 117 -14.00 2.42 -9.21
C TYR A 117 -13.52 1.29 -10.13
N GLU A 118 -12.22 1.10 -10.29
CA GLU A 118 -11.66 -0.02 -11.04
C GLU A 118 -12.01 -1.38 -10.43
N LEU A 119 -12.01 -1.49 -9.11
CA LEU A 119 -12.41 -2.70 -8.39
C LEU A 119 -13.93 -2.96 -8.50
N LEU A 120 -14.76 -1.92 -8.44
CA LEU A 120 -16.21 -2.04 -8.52
C LEU A 120 -16.73 -2.33 -9.92
N ARG A 121 -16.10 -1.78 -10.94
CA ARG A 121 -16.41 -1.92 -12.36
C ARG A 121 -17.83 -1.53 -12.78
N ARG A 122 -18.82 -1.53 -11.87
CA ARG A 122 -20.24 -1.31 -12.18
C ARG A 122 -20.94 -0.55 -11.06
N SER A 123 -21.74 0.46 -11.45
CA SER A 123 -22.66 1.15 -10.55
C SER A 123 -23.88 0.29 -10.20
N GLY A 124 -24.64 0.72 -9.19
CA GLY A 124 -25.94 0.12 -8.83
C GLY A 124 -25.84 -1.18 -8.02
N THR A 125 -24.65 -1.70 -7.75
CA THR A 125 -24.43 -2.87 -6.87
C THR A 125 -24.53 -2.50 -5.38
N ALA A 126 -24.68 -3.50 -4.49
CA ALA A 126 -24.62 -3.28 -3.06
C ALA A 126 -23.28 -2.67 -2.63
N HIS A 127 -22.17 -3.21 -3.11
CA HIS A 127 -20.82 -2.68 -2.83
C HIS A 127 -20.63 -1.24 -3.33
N PHE A 128 -21.19 -0.90 -4.49
CA PHE A 128 -21.14 0.48 -4.96
C PHE A 128 -21.88 1.45 -4.01
N LYS A 129 -23.05 1.04 -3.49
CA LYS A 129 -23.82 1.85 -2.52
C LYS A 129 -23.05 2.03 -1.21
N GLU A 130 -22.39 0.97 -0.73
CA GLU A 130 -21.55 1.04 0.47
C GLU A 130 -20.36 1.97 0.26
N MET A 131 -19.71 1.91 -0.91
CA MET A 131 -18.57 2.76 -1.24
C MET A 131 -18.92 4.24 -1.27
N LEU A 132 -20.13 4.62 -1.72
CA LEU A 132 -20.54 6.03 -1.86
C LEU A 132 -20.47 6.83 -0.54
N GLN A 133 -20.50 6.19 0.62
CA GLN A 133 -20.35 6.87 1.91
C GLN A 133 -18.91 7.36 2.15
N TYR A 134 -17.92 6.81 1.44
CA TYR A 134 -16.50 7.16 1.56
C TYR A 134 -16.03 8.12 0.46
N ILE A 135 -16.83 8.30 -0.59
CA ILE A 135 -16.52 9.19 -1.73
C ILE A 135 -17.50 10.36 -1.67
N LYS A 136 -17.11 11.42 -0.96
CA LYS A 136 -17.89 12.68 -0.88
C LYS A 136 -16.96 13.87 -1.00
#